data_5a9a512b28d242799ed69376b2fb1e8c
#
_entry.id   5a9a512b28d242799ed69376b2fb1e8c
#
_cell.length_a   1.000
_cell.length_b   1.000
_cell.length_c   1.000
_cell.angle_alpha   90.00
_cell.angle_beta   90.00
_cell.angle_gamma   90.00
#
_symmetry.space_group_name_H-M   'P 1'
#
loop_
_entity.id
_entity.type
_entity.pdbx_description
1 polymer ?
#
loop_
_entity_poly.entity_id
_entity_poly.type
_entity_poly.pdbx_seq_one_letter_code
_entity_poly.pdbx_strand_id
1 'polypeptide(L)'
;MGQEAKSARLLQMAEALKLRPMRVGELARRFGVSERTVERDLEALLELGFPVERLARGLYRIADRPPSLHPIEALALFAAGRLLYHQAPTRQYRMALDKLARMLPEPLRGLLLRSTQGLEARQGESRTLEMVARALLERRVLAFEYRSGGSKNWRPKELLVYFLEANRANLGLYAIGYERTYHRAVLTFKLSRMRHARLLDESYEIPQDFDPNAYLRRAWGVVGVREKGVEVRLRFAPEAAWRVLEGDYPGLHLEEELPDGSLLARLEAAPLKGGVPWEVLAWVQSFGPRVEVLSPPELRRLWLEEAERVLALYGNRQEVSGSPPKVRA
;
A
#
# COMPACT_ATOMS: atom_id res chain seq x y z
N MET A 1 -29.99 6.48 14.45
CA MET A 1 -30.04 6.03 15.86
C MET A 1 -30.08 4.51 16.07
N GLY A 2 -30.84 3.70 15.32
CA GLY A 2 -30.92 2.24 15.56
C GLY A 2 -29.66 1.44 15.20
N GLN A 3 -28.91 1.83 14.19
CA GLN A 3 -27.74 1.09 13.70
C GLN A 3 -26.49 1.32 14.57
N GLU A 4 -26.28 2.53 15.06
CA GLU A 4 -25.19 2.86 16.00
C GLU A 4 -25.38 2.16 17.35
N ALA A 5 -26.63 2.13 17.86
CA ALA A 5 -26.95 1.41 19.08
C ALA A 5 -26.74 -0.12 18.94
N LYS A 6 -26.98 -0.70 17.76
CA LYS A 6 -26.72 -2.10 17.49
C LYS A 6 -25.20 -2.38 17.47
N SER A 7 -24.42 -1.56 16.79
CA SER A 7 -22.95 -1.72 16.71
C SER A 7 -22.27 -1.62 18.07
N ALA A 8 -22.67 -0.63 18.88
CA ALA A 8 -22.18 -0.48 20.25
C ALA A 8 -22.52 -1.72 21.11
N ARG A 9 -23.75 -2.25 21.01
CA ARG A 9 -24.17 -3.45 21.74
C ARG A 9 -23.36 -4.67 21.31
N LEU A 10 -23.11 -4.88 20.02
CA LEU A 10 -22.30 -6.00 19.52
C LEU A 10 -20.88 -5.97 20.09
N LEU A 11 -20.23 -4.80 20.11
CA LEU A 11 -18.90 -4.66 20.70
C LEU A 11 -18.88 -4.97 22.19
N GLN A 12 -19.85 -4.42 22.95
CA GLN A 12 -19.97 -4.68 24.39
C GLN A 12 -20.29 -6.15 24.69
N MET A 13 -21.09 -6.80 23.84
CA MET A 13 -21.38 -8.24 23.95
C MET A 13 -20.12 -9.08 23.67
N ALA A 14 -19.34 -8.71 22.67
CA ALA A 14 -18.07 -9.36 22.38
C ALA A 14 -17.09 -9.28 23.57
N GLU A 15 -16.93 -8.08 24.15
CA GLU A 15 -16.08 -7.90 25.34
C GLU A 15 -16.57 -8.72 26.55
N ALA A 16 -17.88 -8.76 26.77
CA ALA A 16 -18.44 -9.56 27.87
C ALA A 16 -18.17 -11.06 27.69
N LEU A 17 -18.29 -11.58 26.45
CA LEU A 17 -18.06 -12.98 26.13
C LEU A 17 -16.57 -13.38 26.09
N LYS A 18 -15.65 -12.43 25.90
CA LYS A 18 -14.21 -12.65 26.08
C LYS A 18 -13.85 -12.85 27.55
N LEU A 19 -14.48 -12.10 28.45
CA LEU A 19 -14.19 -12.16 29.88
C LEU A 19 -14.62 -13.48 30.51
N ARG A 20 -15.81 -13.99 30.16
CA ARG A 20 -16.32 -15.28 30.63
C ARG A 20 -17.44 -15.83 29.74
N PRO A 21 -17.70 -17.15 29.78
CA PRO A 21 -18.88 -17.72 29.14
C PRO A 21 -20.17 -17.17 29.74
N MET A 22 -21.16 -16.85 28.89
CA MET A 22 -22.46 -16.34 29.32
C MET A 22 -23.61 -17.04 28.60
N ARG A 23 -24.74 -17.18 29.30
CA ARG A 23 -25.98 -17.73 28.73
C ARG A 23 -26.76 -16.67 27.95
N VAL A 24 -27.51 -17.12 26.94
CA VAL A 24 -28.38 -16.23 26.13
C VAL A 24 -29.30 -15.39 27.02
N GLY A 25 -29.95 -16.00 28.02
CA GLY A 25 -30.81 -15.27 28.95
C GLY A 25 -30.07 -14.29 29.85
N GLU A 26 -28.80 -14.53 30.17
CA GLU A 26 -27.95 -13.60 30.91
C GLU A 26 -27.57 -12.38 30.05
N LEU A 27 -27.20 -12.62 28.77
CA LEU A 27 -26.92 -11.58 27.79
C LEU A 27 -28.18 -10.72 27.52
N ALA A 28 -29.35 -11.38 27.38
CA ALA A 28 -30.61 -10.69 27.18
C ALA A 28 -30.92 -9.70 28.32
N ARG A 29 -30.76 -10.13 29.57
CA ARG A 29 -30.94 -9.27 30.74
C ARG A 29 -29.92 -8.14 30.83
N ARG A 30 -28.63 -8.46 30.55
CA ARG A 30 -27.54 -7.49 30.63
C ARG A 30 -27.69 -6.36 29.62
N PHE A 31 -28.14 -6.66 28.41
CA PHE A 31 -28.26 -5.70 27.31
C PHE A 31 -29.69 -5.16 27.09
N GLY A 32 -30.65 -5.59 27.91
CA GLY A 32 -32.04 -5.12 27.84
C GLY A 32 -32.75 -5.50 26.51
N VAL A 33 -32.41 -6.66 25.94
CA VAL A 33 -32.98 -7.14 24.68
C VAL A 33 -33.60 -8.55 24.83
N SER A 34 -34.39 -8.99 23.84
CA SER A 34 -34.94 -10.34 23.85
C SER A 34 -33.85 -11.40 23.58
N GLU A 35 -34.06 -12.65 24.02
CA GLU A 35 -33.18 -13.76 23.71
C GLU A 35 -32.99 -13.96 22.20
N ARG A 36 -34.07 -13.80 21.42
CA ARG A 36 -34.04 -13.84 19.96
C ARG A 36 -33.14 -12.74 19.35
N THR A 37 -33.09 -11.58 19.99
CA THR A 37 -32.16 -10.51 19.57
C THR A 37 -30.73 -10.87 19.88
N VAL A 38 -30.45 -11.50 21.04
CA VAL A 38 -29.12 -12.00 21.39
C VAL A 38 -28.65 -13.06 20.41
N GLU A 39 -29.52 -14.01 20.02
CA GLU A 39 -29.16 -15.04 19.03
C GLU A 39 -28.76 -14.41 17.68
N ARG A 40 -29.51 -13.41 17.20
CA ARG A 40 -29.15 -12.66 15.98
C ARG A 40 -27.84 -11.85 16.16
N ASP A 41 -27.62 -11.30 17.33
CA ASP A 41 -26.38 -10.57 17.62
C ASP A 41 -25.18 -11.51 17.70
N LEU A 42 -25.33 -12.75 18.22
CA LEU A 42 -24.29 -13.79 18.18
C LEU A 42 -23.98 -14.25 16.74
N GLU A 43 -24.99 -14.39 15.89
CA GLU A 43 -24.81 -14.66 14.46
C GLU A 43 -24.06 -13.50 13.78
N ALA A 44 -24.46 -12.25 14.05
CA ALA A 44 -23.76 -11.09 13.52
C ALA A 44 -22.30 -10.99 14.00
N LEU A 45 -22.00 -11.38 15.26
CA LEU A 45 -20.62 -11.46 15.74
C LEU A 45 -19.82 -12.52 15.00
N LEU A 46 -20.41 -13.68 14.66
CA LEU A 46 -19.77 -14.71 13.84
C LEU A 46 -19.50 -14.19 12.42
N GLU A 47 -20.47 -13.51 11.80
CA GLU A 47 -20.32 -12.87 10.48
C GLU A 47 -19.23 -11.78 10.47
N LEU A 48 -19.05 -11.06 11.57
CA LEU A 48 -17.99 -10.10 11.80
C LEU A 48 -16.62 -10.74 12.14
N GLY A 49 -16.54 -12.09 12.14
CA GLY A 49 -15.28 -12.81 12.34
C GLY A 49 -14.88 -13.03 13.81
N PHE A 50 -15.75 -12.72 14.78
CA PHE A 50 -15.47 -13.06 16.17
C PHE A 50 -15.57 -14.59 16.37
N PRO A 51 -14.60 -15.24 17.07
CA PRO A 51 -14.60 -16.68 17.30
C PRO A 51 -15.59 -17.05 18.41
N VAL A 52 -16.89 -16.92 18.13
CA VAL A 52 -17.96 -17.29 19.06
C VAL A 52 -18.05 -18.81 19.14
N GLU A 53 -17.82 -19.37 20.32
CA GLU A 53 -17.93 -20.81 20.61
C GLU A 53 -19.17 -21.08 21.46
N ARG A 54 -19.93 -22.10 21.06
CA ARG A 54 -21.02 -22.65 21.88
C ARG A 54 -20.47 -23.78 22.72
N LEU A 55 -20.34 -23.56 24.03
CA LEU A 55 -19.84 -24.56 24.99
C LEU A 55 -20.90 -25.58 25.43
N ALA A 56 -22.14 -25.12 25.49
CA ALA A 56 -23.31 -25.95 25.82
C ALA A 56 -24.58 -25.29 25.26
N ARG A 57 -25.74 -25.93 25.42
CA ARG A 57 -27.02 -25.36 24.98
C ARG A 57 -27.25 -23.98 25.61
N GLY A 58 -27.26 -22.94 24.77
CA GLY A 58 -27.46 -21.57 25.18
C GLY A 58 -26.30 -20.91 25.93
N LEU A 59 -25.13 -21.55 26.06
CA LEU A 59 -23.93 -21.02 26.70
C LEU A 59 -22.87 -20.70 25.63
N TYR A 60 -22.44 -19.47 25.55
CA TYR A 60 -21.49 -18.98 24.56
C TYR A 60 -20.29 -18.30 25.21
N ARG A 61 -19.16 -18.32 24.53
CA ARG A 61 -17.98 -17.49 24.80
C ARG A 61 -17.34 -17.03 23.49
N ILE A 62 -16.51 -16.03 23.58
CA ILE A 62 -15.53 -15.75 22.52
C ILE A 62 -14.23 -16.45 22.91
N ALA A 63 -13.75 -17.33 22.04
CA ALA A 63 -12.50 -18.03 22.28
C ALA A 63 -11.33 -17.06 22.22
N ASP A 64 -10.33 -17.28 23.04
CA ASP A 64 -9.06 -16.53 23.02
C ASP A 64 -8.19 -17.05 21.86
N ARG A 65 -8.72 -16.95 20.63
CA ARG A 65 -8.02 -17.29 19.41
C ARG A 65 -7.60 -16.02 18.70
N PRO A 66 -6.40 -16.01 18.11
CA PRO A 66 -6.05 -14.90 17.23
C PRO A 66 -7.12 -14.74 16.15
N PRO A 67 -7.44 -13.51 15.72
CA PRO A 67 -8.43 -13.27 14.68
C PRO A 67 -8.12 -14.13 13.45
N SER A 68 -9.10 -14.89 12.97
CA SER A 68 -8.98 -15.68 11.75
C SER A 68 -9.60 -14.91 10.59
N LEU A 69 -8.95 -14.96 9.45
CA LEU A 69 -9.49 -14.34 8.24
C LEU A 69 -10.70 -15.13 7.72
N HIS A 70 -11.74 -14.38 7.31
CA HIS A 70 -12.82 -14.94 6.52
C HIS A 70 -12.31 -15.36 5.12
N PRO A 71 -12.87 -16.39 4.45
CA PRO A 71 -12.43 -16.80 3.11
C PRO A 71 -12.40 -15.65 2.07
N ILE A 72 -13.33 -14.71 2.11
CA ILE A 72 -13.37 -13.53 1.22
C ILE A 72 -12.17 -12.60 1.51
N GLU A 73 -11.86 -12.36 2.79
CA GLU A 73 -10.71 -11.56 3.21
C GLU A 73 -9.39 -12.23 2.80
N ALA A 74 -9.30 -13.55 3.00
CA ALA A 74 -8.15 -14.34 2.58
C ALA A 74 -7.94 -14.25 1.04
N LEU A 75 -9.02 -14.31 0.25
CA LEU A 75 -8.96 -14.18 -1.20
C LEU A 75 -8.53 -12.76 -1.63
N ALA A 76 -9.08 -11.71 -1.02
CA ALA A 76 -8.71 -10.33 -1.28
C ALA A 76 -7.22 -10.08 -0.97
N LEU A 77 -6.74 -10.55 0.21
CA LEU A 77 -5.33 -10.45 0.59
C LEU A 77 -4.43 -11.30 -0.31
N PHE A 78 -4.90 -12.48 -0.78
CA PHE A 78 -4.15 -13.29 -1.74
C PHE A 78 -3.95 -12.53 -3.05
N ALA A 79 -4.99 -11.89 -3.60
CA ALA A 79 -4.90 -11.13 -4.84
C ALA A 79 -3.90 -9.95 -4.71
N ALA A 80 -4.00 -9.17 -3.64
CA ALA A 80 -3.08 -8.08 -3.35
C ALA A 80 -1.64 -8.56 -3.12
N GLY A 81 -1.46 -9.62 -2.32
CA GLY A 81 -0.16 -10.21 -2.02
C GLY A 81 0.51 -10.80 -3.24
N ARG A 82 -0.26 -11.40 -4.17
CA ARG A 82 0.27 -11.94 -5.43
C ARG A 82 0.82 -10.84 -6.34
N LEU A 83 0.13 -9.69 -6.43
CA LEU A 83 0.62 -8.53 -7.15
C LEU A 83 1.98 -8.05 -6.60
N LEU A 84 2.08 -7.89 -5.27
CA LEU A 84 3.32 -7.49 -4.61
C LEU A 84 4.42 -8.54 -4.77
N TYR A 85 4.09 -9.84 -4.75
CA TYR A 85 5.06 -10.91 -4.94
C TYR A 85 5.73 -10.88 -6.32
N HIS A 86 5.02 -10.52 -7.38
CA HIS A 86 5.61 -10.36 -8.71
C HIS A 86 6.64 -9.23 -8.78
N GLN A 87 6.47 -8.18 -7.99
CA GLN A 87 7.36 -7.02 -7.97
C GLN A 87 8.52 -7.16 -6.99
N ALA A 88 8.24 -7.75 -5.82
CA ALA A 88 9.20 -7.95 -4.75
C ALA A 88 9.14 -9.42 -4.26
N PRO A 89 9.65 -10.39 -5.06
CA PRO A 89 9.53 -11.81 -4.75
C PRO A 89 10.37 -12.19 -3.54
N THR A 90 9.71 -12.24 -2.38
CA THR A 90 10.32 -12.64 -1.11
C THR A 90 9.71 -13.92 -0.57
N ARG A 91 10.49 -14.66 0.23
CA ARG A 91 10.03 -15.87 0.92
C ARG A 91 8.81 -15.58 1.81
N GLN A 92 8.76 -14.42 2.45
CA GLN A 92 7.69 -14.02 3.36
C GLN A 92 6.36 -13.88 2.61
N TYR A 93 6.34 -13.22 1.45
CA TYR A 93 5.14 -13.14 0.62
C TYR A 93 4.69 -14.51 0.13
N ARG A 94 5.61 -15.35 -0.35
CA ARG A 94 5.29 -16.70 -0.78
C ARG A 94 4.63 -17.50 0.33
N MET A 95 5.24 -17.51 1.52
CA MET A 95 4.68 -18.23 2.68
C MET A 95 3.31 -17.68 3.10
N ALA A 96 3.10 -16.37 3.03
CA ALA A 96 1.81 -15.76 3.31
C ALA A 96 0.76 -16.19 2.28
N LEU A 97 1.08 -16.15 0.99
CA LEU A 97 0.18 -16.59 -0.08
C LEU A 97 -0.19 -18.07 0.05
N ASP A 98 0.76 -18.95 0.35
CA ASP A 98 0.51 -20.37 0.58
C ASP A 98 -0.43 -20.58 1.78
N LYS A 99 -0.27 -19.82 2.87
CA LYS A 99 -1.17 -19.87 4.03
C LYS A 99 -2.58 -19.40 3.67
N LEU A 100 -2.70 -18.26 2.98
CA LEU A 100 -3.99 -17.71 2.55
C LEU A 100 -4.72 -18.67 1.61
N ALA A 101 -4.03 -19.28 0.62
CA ALA A 101 -4.62 -20.25 -0.27
C ALA A 101 -5.18 -21.48 0.48
N ARG A 102 -4.48 -21.95 1.53
CA ARG A 102 -4.93 -23.11 2.35
C ARG A 102 -6.18 -22.82 3.17
N MET A 103 -6.53 -21.56 3.39
CA MET A 103 -7.78 -21.17 4.08
C MET A 103 -9.01 -21.28 3.17
N LEU A 104 -8.83 -21.49 1.87
CA LEU A 104 -9.90 -21.53 0.88
C LEU A 104 -10.31 -22.97 0.54
N PRO A 105 -11.59 -23.20 0.17
CA PRO A 105 -12.06 -24.52 -0.23
C PRO A 105 -11.51 -24.98 -1.58
N GLU A 106 -11.52 -26.29 -1.85
CA GLU A 106 -11.32 -26.83 -3.20
C GLU A 106 -12.54 -26.53 -4.09
N PRO A 107 -12.34 -26.36 -5.42
CA PRO A 107 -11.06 -26.50 -6.16
C PRO A 107 -10.21 -25.22 -6.19
N LEU A 108 -10.67 -24.14 -5.54
CA LEU A 108 -10.02 -22.81 -5.56
C LEU A 108 -8.61 -22.88 -4.94
N ARG A 109 -8.46 -23.59 -3.81
CA ARG A 109 -7.15 -23.79 -3.16
C ARG A 109 -6.09 -24.31 -4.12
N GLY A 110 -6.39 -25.38 -4.86
CA GLY A 110 -5.48 -25.98 -5.82
C GLY A 110 -5.10 -25.01 -6.94
N LEU A 111 -6.05 -24.21 -7.44
CA LEU A 111 -5.81 -23.18 -8.44
C LEU A 111 -4.85 -22.10 -7.93
N LEU A 112 -5.08 -21.58 -6.73
CA LEU A 112 -4.26 -20.52 -6.13
C LEU A 112 -2.85 -21.00 -5.82
N LEU A 113 -2.67 -22.21 -5.29
CA LEU A 113 -1.35 -22.79 -5.05
C LEU A 113 -0.56 -22.97 -6.37
N ARG A 114 -1.21 -23.41 -7.43
CA ARG A 114 -0.56 -23.47 -8.76
C ARG A 114 -0.16 -22.10 -9.29
N SER A 115 -0.94 -21.06 -9.01
CA SER A 115 -0.65 -19.69 -9.47
C SER A 115 0.60 -19.07 -8.85
N THR A 116 1.11 -19.64 -7.75
CA THR A 116 2.36 -19.24 -7.07
C THR A 116 3.53 -20.17 -7.35
N GLN A 117 3.29 -21.30 -8.04
CA GLN A 117 4.36 -22.23 -8.45
C GLN A 117 5.24 -21.60 -9.54
N GLY A 118 6.55 -21.86 -9.46
CA GLY A 118 7.52 -21.35 -10.43
C GLY A 118 8.00 -19.92 -10.19
N LEU A 119 7.48 -19.22 -9.19
CA LEU A 119 7.99 -17.92 -8.78
C LEU A 119 9.07 -18.12 -7.72
N GLU A 120 10.33 -17.83 -8.06
CA GLU A 120 11.45 -17.96 -7.14
C GLU A 120 11.61 -16.70 -6.28
N ALA A 121 11.68 -16.89 -4.96
CA ALA A 121 11.95 -15.80 -4.03
C ALA A 121 13.42 -15.39 -4.10
N ARG A 122 13.68 -14.08 -4.21
CA ARG A 122 15.04 -13.52 -4.16
C ARG A 122 15.56 -13.53 -2.73
N GLN A 123 16.63 -14.28 -2.48
CA GLN A 123 17.19 -14.46 -1.13
C GLN A 123 17.62 -13.14 -0.48
N GLY A 124 18.31 -12.26 -1.21
CA GLY A 124 18.76 -10.96 -0.70
C GLY A 124 17.61 -10.05 -0.27
N GLU A 125 16.55 -9.97 -1.08
CA GLU A 125 15.35 -9.18 -0.76
C GLU A 125 14.58 -9.79 0.42
N SER A 126 14.50 -11.13 0.49
CA SER A 126 13.86 -11.85 1.60
C SER A 126 14.55 -11.56 2.93
N ARG A 127 15.89 -11.58 2.96
CA ARG A 127 16.67 -11.25 4.14
C ARG A 127 16.53 -9.78 4.55
N THR A 128 16.53 -8.87 3.57
CA THR A 128 16.34 -7.44 3.83
C THR A 128 14.96 -7.18 4.43
N LEU A 129 13.90 -7.74 3.85
CA LEU A 129 12.54 -7.62 4.39
C LEU A 129 12.45 -8.18 5.81
N GLU A 130 13.08 -9.32 6.07
CA GLU A 130 13.11 -9.91 7.42
C GLU A 130 13.77 -8.97 8.43
N MET A 131 14.93 -8.40 8.11
CA MET A 131 15.62 -7.49 9.02
C MET A 131 14.84 -6.19 9.25
N VAL A 132 14.24 -5.62 8.21
CA VAL A 132 13.38 -4.43 8.34
C VAL A 132 12.14 -4.72 9.18
N ALA A 133 11.47 -5.84 8.94
CA ALA A 133 10.29 -6.24 9.71
C ALA A 133 10.64 -6.49 11.18
N ARG A 134 11.76 -7.18 11.46
CA ARG A 134 12.24 -7.38 12.82
C ARG A 134 12.62 -6.08 13.51
N ALA A 135 13.28 -5.14 12.80
CA ALA A 135 13.60 -3.82 13.34
C ALA A 135 12.33 -3.11 13.82
N LEU A 136 11.26 -3.17 13.03
CA LEU A 136 9.97 -2.58 13.37
C LEU A 136 9.28 -3.31 14.55
N LEU A 137 9.24 -4.64 14.52
CA LEU A 137 8.55 -5.45 15.54
C LEU A 137 9.29 -5.44 16.89
N GLU A 138 10.62 -5.57 16.87
CA GLU A 138 11.47 -5.63 18.06
C GLU A 138 11.87 -4.23 18.55
N ARG A 139 11.52 -3.15 17.83
CA ARG A 139 11.90 -1.77 18.13
C ARG A 139 13.42 -1.59 18.25
N ARG A 140 14.18 -2.25 17.37
CA ARG A 140 15.65 -2.20 17.34
C ARG A 140 16.16 -1.45 16.14
N VAL A 141 17.21 -0.66 16.33
CA VAL A 141 17.81 0.15 15.26
C VAL A 141 18.33 -0.75 14.15
N LEU A 142 17.98 -0.42 12.89
CA LEU A 142 18.42 -1.10 11.69
C LEU A 142 19.67 -0.42 11.13
N ALA A 143 20.78 -1.14 11.05
CA ALA A 143 21.98 -0.70 10.32
C ALA A 143 22.05 -1.41 8.97
N PHE A 144 22.38 -0.67 7.89
CA PHE A 144 22.49 -1.19 6.54
C PHE A 144 23.36 -0.29 5.66
N GLU A 145 23.75 -0.79 4.50
CA GLU A 145 24.31 0.03 3.44
C GLU A 145 23.23 0.34 2.39
N TYR A 146 23.19 1.58 1.95
CA TYR A 146 22.20 2.08 1.02
C TYR A 146 22.81 2.72 -0.23
N ARG A 147 22.27 2.39 -1.39
CA ARG A 147 22.62 3.00 -2.65
C ARG A 147 21.45 3.81 -3.20
N SER A 148 21.56 5.14 -3.17
CA SER A 148 20.55 6.03 -3.73
C SER A 148 20.41 5.84 -5.25
N GLY A 149 19.24 6.16 -5.79
CA GLY A 149 19.01 6.10 -7.24
C GLY A 149 20.01 6.97 -8.00
N GLY A 150 20.59 6.42 -9.08
CA GLY A 150 21.62 7.10 -9.88
C GLY A 150 23.04 7.13 -9.25
N SER A 151 23.20 6.74 -7.98
CA SER A 151 24.51 6.68 -7.33
C SER A 151 25.18 5.34 -7.57
N LYS A 152 26.52 5.35 -7.74
CA LYS A 152 27.35 4.14 -7.75
C LYS A 152 27.83 3.76 -6.34
N ASN A 153 27.75 4.67 -5.36
CA ASN A 153 28.33 4.51 -4.04
C ASN A 153 27.33 3.97 -3.02
N TRP A 154 27.76 3.00 -2.23
CA TRP A 154 27.07 2.53 -1.05
C TRP A 154 27.47 3.38 0.16
N ARG A 155 26.50 3.74 0.98
CA ARG A 155 26.74 4.50 2.21
C ARG A 155 26.08 3.83 3.40
N PRO A 156 26.78 3.74 4.56
CA PRO A 156 26.20 3.21 5.77
C PRO A 156 25.05 4.09 6.26
N LYS A 157 24.01 3.47 6.79
CA LYS A 157 22.82 4.13 7.32
C LYS A 157 22.36 3.42 8.58
N GLU A 158 21.76 4.19 9.48
CA GLU A 158 21.06 3.68 10.65
C GLU A 158 19.66 4.28 10.67
N LEU A 159 18.66 3.42 10.82
CA LEU A 159 17.25 3.77 10.70
C LEU A 159 16.47 3.24 11.89
N LEU A 160 15.70 4.10 12.53
CA LEU A 160 14.63 3.77 13.44
C LEU A 160 13.38 3.56 12.56
N VAL A 161 13.01 2.31 12.31
CA VAL A 161 11.92 1.99 11.36
C VAL A 161 10.57 2.28 12.00
N TYR A 162 9.79 3.18 11.42
CA TYR A 162 8.46 3.56 11.91
C TYR A 162 7.33 2.88 11.15
N PHE A 163 7.52 2.66 9.86
CA PHE A 163 6.49 2.09 9.00
C PHE A 163 7.09 1.36 7.79
N LEU A 164 6.33 0.43 7.22
CA LEU A 164 6.66 -0.28 5.99
C LEU A 164 5.54 -0.03 4.98
N GLU A 165 5.89 0.45 3.78
CA GLU A 165 4.92 0.83 2.76
C GLU A 165 5.29 0.28 1.39
N ALA A 166 4.27 -0.03 0.58
CA ALA A 166 4.43 -0.37 -0.83
C ALA A 166 4.19 0.87 -1.69
N ASN A 167 5.14 1.20 -2.56
CA ASN A 167 4.96 2.32 -3.48
C ASN A 167 3.94 1.98 -4.56
N ARG A 168 2.92 2.81 -4.73
CA ARG A 168 1.82 2.62 -5.67
C ARG A 168 2.26 2.59 -7.13
N ALA A 169 3.29 3.36 -7.50
CA ALA A 169 3.76 3.48 -8.88
C ALA A 169 4.65 2.31 -9.32
N ASN A 170 5.49 1.77 -8.42
CA ASN A 170 6.45 0.73 -8.76
C ASN A 170 6.32 -0.55 -7.92
N LEU A 171 5.31 -0.61 -7.04
CA LEU A 171 4.98 -1.73 -6.15
C LEU A 171 6.18 -2.25 -5.32
N GLY A 172 7.27 -1.47 -5.26
CA GLY A 172 8.42 -1.79 -4.42
C GLY A 172 8.13 -1.51 -2.95
N LEU A 173 8.80 -2.26 -2.06
CA LEU A 173 8.70 -2.06 -0.62
C LEU A 173 9.67 -0.98 -0.14
N TYR A 174 9.21 -0.17 0.80
CA TYR A 174 9.95 0.92 1.39
C TYR A 174 9.80 0.93 2.91
N ALA A 175 10.93 1.15 3.60
CA ALA A 175 10.96 1.43 5.02
C ALA A 175 10.94 2.95 5.23
N ILE A 176 10.03 3.42 6.07
CA ILE A 176 9.92 4.81 6.50
C ILE A 176 10.39 4.87 7.95
N GLY A 177 11.23 5.84 8.28
CA GLY A 177 11.73 5.97 9.63
C GLY A 177 12.73 7.11 9.79
N TYR A 178 13.18 7.32 11.02
CA TYR A 178 14.15 8.36 11.36
C TYR A 178 15.58 7.89 11.03
N GLU A 179 16.19 8.53 10.04
CA GLU A 179 17.58 8.33 9.66
C GLU A 179 18.47 9.18 10.55
N ARG A 180 19.32 8.53 11.35
CA ARG A 180 20.12 9.22 12.39
C ARG A 180 21.57 9.49 12.00
N THR A 181 22.07 8.87 10.92
CA THR A 181 23.49 8.96 10.54
C THR A 181 23.85 10.32 9.96
N TYR A 182 23.09 10.80 8.97
CA TYR A 182 23.44 12.01 8.22
C TYR A 182 22.33 13.06 8.22
N HIS A 183 21.09 12.66 7.92
CA HIS A 183 20.01 13.62 7.69
C HIS A 183 19.24 13.99 8.95
N ARG A 184 19.27 13.12 9.98
CA ARG A 184 18.53 13.31 11.25
C ARG A 184 17.07 13.69 11.04
N ALA A 185 16.40 12.96 10.13
CA ALA A 185 15.04 13.23 9.70
C ALA A 185 14.31 11.92 9.37
N VAL A 186 12.98 11.98 9.35
CA VAL A 186 12.16 10.88 8.85
C VAL A 186 12.31 10.82 7.33
N LEU A 187 12.79 9.70 6.83
CA LEU A 187 13.08 9.46 5.41
C LEU A 187 12.54 8.10 4.97
N THR A 188 12.53 7.91 3.66
CA THR A 188 12.03 6.70 3.00
C THR A 188 13.16 5.98 2.27
N PHE A 189 13.27 4.67 2.47
CA PHE A 189 14.32 3.82 1.92
C PHE A 189 13.75 2.62 1.20
N LYS A 190 14.05 2.45 -0.10
CA LYS A 190 13.64 1.28 -0.88
C LYS A 190 14.41 0.04 -0.44
N LEU A 191 13.71 -1.04 -0.08
CA LEU A 191 14.35 -2.27 0.44
C LEU A 191 15.32 -2.88 -0.58
N SER A 192 14.99 -2.90 -1.86
CA SER A 192 15.86 -3.45 -2.91
C SER A 192 17.16 -2.66 -3.15
N ARG A 193 17.31 -1.50 -2.50
CA ARG A 193 18.54 -0.67 -2.50
C ARG A 193 19.31 -0.77 -1.20
N MET A 194 18.93 -1.69 -0.31
CA MET A 194 19.64 -1.99 0.94
C MET A 194 20.45 -3.26 0.77
N ARG A 195 21.60 -3.31 1.46
CA ARG A 195 22.38 -4.55 1.65
C ARG A 195 23.00 -4.59 3.03
N HIS A 196 23.44 -5.77 3.46
CA HIS A 196 24.06 -6.01 4.77
C HIS A 196 23.23 -5.48 5.95
N ALA A 197 21.88 -5.59 5.81
CA ALA A 197 20.97 -5.18 6.86
C ALA A 197 21.13 -6.04 8.12
N ARG A 198 21.24 -5.40 9.28
CA ARG A 198 21.37 -6.04 10.59
C ARG A 198 20.76 -5.19 11.69
N LEU A 199 20.32 -5.83 12.76
CA LEU A 199 19.82 -5.13 13.94
C LEU A 199 20.99 -4.75 14.86
N LEU A 200 20.93 -3.55 15.43
CA LEU A 200 21.78 -3.15 16.55
C LEU A 200 21.11 -3.52 17.88
N ASP A 201 21.88 -3.54 18.96
CA ASP A 201 21.33 -3.85 20.30
C ASP A 201 20.55 -2.68 20.92
N GLU A 202 20.55 -1.55 20.25
CA GLU A 202 19.89 -0.33 20.68
C GLU A 202 18.41 -0.35 20.28
N SER A 203 17.55 -0.07 21.25
CA SER A 203 16.10 0.05 21.07
C SER A 203 15.67 1.49 20.84
N TYR A 204 14.47 1.67 20.26
CA TYR A 204 13.85 2.98 20.04
C TYR A 204 12.35 2.92 20.25
N GLU A 205 11.75 4.10 20.40
CA GLU A 205 10.28 4.25 20.37
C GLU A 205 9.85 4.99 19.13
N ILE A 206 8.67 4.62 18.59
CA ILE A 206 8.02 5.40 17.54
C ILE A 206 7.33 6.57 18.21
N PRO A 207 7.57 7.82 17.78
CA PRO A 207 6.85 8.98 18.31
C PRO A 207 5.34 8.79 18.21
N GLN A 208 4.60 9.12 19.28
CA GLN A 208 3.15 8.95 19.31
C GLN A 208 2.41 9.84 18.30
N ASP A 209 3.02 10.94 17.91
CA ASP A 209 2.53 11.89 16.90
C ASP A 209 2.92 11.50 15.46
N PHE A 210 3.64 10.39 15.26
CA PHE A 210 3.93 9.91 13.92
C PHE A 210 2.68 9.30 13.27
N ASP A 211 2.14 10.01 12.29
CA ASP A 211 1.02 9.54 11.46
C ASP A 211 1.54 9.20 10.05
N PRO A 212 1.55 7.90 9.67
CA PRO A 212 1.98 7.47 8.34
C PRO A 212 1.10 8.06 7.22
N ASN A 213 -0.19 8.27 7.46
CA ASN A 213 -1.09 8.88 6.47
C ASN A 213 -0.75 10.36 6.25
N ALA A 214 -0.47 11.10 7.33
CA ALA A 214 -0.03 12.49 7.23
C ALA A 214 1.32 12.61 6.52
N TYR A 215 2.27 11.68 6.79
CA TYR A 215 3.57 11.61 6.12
C TYR A 215 3.43 11.34 4.62
N LEU A 216 2.55 10.40 4.24
CA LEU A 216 2.35 9.96 2.86
C LEU A 216 1.37 10.83 2.06
N ARG A 217 0.59 11.69 2.71
CA ARG A 217 -0.48 12.50 2.06
C ARG A 217 0.02 13.30 0.85
N ARG A 218 1.26 13.80 0.93
CA ARG A 218 1.90 14.59 -0.14
C ARG A 218 2.86 13.75 -0.98
N ALA A 219 3.02 12.48 -0.66
CA ALA A 219 3.83 11.58 -1.43
C ALA A 219 3.00 11.01 -2.57
N TRP A 220 3.33 11.35 -3.80
CA TRP A 220 2.73 10.69 -4.96
C TRP A 220 3.02 9.19 -4.98
N GLY A 221 4.23 8.79 -4.52
CA GLY A 221 4.61 7.41 -4.24
C GLY A 221 4.74 7.16 -2.73
N VAL A 222 5.98 7.16 -2.21
CA VAL A 222 6.29 6.92 -0.78
C VAL A 222 7.30 7.91 -0.20
N VAL A 223 7.74 8.90 -0.97
CA VAL A 223 8.70 9.90 -0.51
C VAL A 223 7.94 11.06 0.11
N GLY A 224 7.75 11.04 1.41
CA GLY A 224 7.24 12.17 2.17
C GLY A 224 8.31 13.27 2.30
N VAL A 225 7.92 14.53 2.21
CA VAL A 225 8.79 15.69 2.36
C VAL A 225 8.20 16.65 3.38
N ARG A 226 9.07 17.26 4.19
CA ARG A 226 8.67 18.28 5.17
C ARG A 226 8.34 19.65 4.54
N GLU A 227 8.78 19.85 3.30
CA GLU A 227 8.59 21.12 2.58
C GLU A 227 7.15 21.28 2.09
N LYS A 228 6.76 22.52 1.84
CA LYS A 228 5.45 22.83 1.26
C LYS A 228 5.33 22.14 -0.10
N GLY A 229 4.22 21.43 -0.31
CA GLY A 229 3.96 20.75 -1.58
C GLY A 229 3.91 21.74 -2.74
N VAL A 230 4.25 21.24 -3.93
CA VAL A 230 4.09 21.97 -5.19
C VAL A 230 2.71 21.67 -5.74
N GLU A 231 1.91 22.68 -6.01
CA GLU A 231 0.63 22.50 -6.70
C GLU A 231 0.88 22.28 -8.20
N VAL A 232 0.35 21.17 -8.69
CA VAL A 232 0.40 20.81 -10.12
C VAL A 232 -1.02 20.89 -10.66
N ARG A 233 -1.21 21.68 -11.74
CA ARG A 233 -2.48 21.74 -12.48
C ARG A 233 -2.31 21.16 -13.87
N LEU A 234 -3.26 20.32 -14.25
CA LEU A 234 -3.23 19.53 -15.47
C LEU A 234 -4.55 19.66 -16.22
N ARG A 235 -4.47 19.62 -17.54
CA ARG A 235 -5.62 19.44 -18.42
C ARG A 235 -5.48 18.11 -19.13
N PHE A 236 -6.45 17.23 -18.98
CA PHE A 236 -6.52 15.97 -19.70
C PHE A 236 -7.45 16.08 -20.89
N ALA A 237 -7.00 15.60 -22.05
CA ALA A 237 -7.84 15.55 -23.24
C ALA A 237 -9.02 14.56 -23.05
N PRO A 238 -10.13 14.70 -23.80
CA PRO A 238 -11.31 13.85 -23.66
C PRO A 238 -11.00 12.35 -23.74
N GLU A 239 -10.05 11.96 -24.59
CA GLU A 239 -9.64 10.56 -24.78
C GLU A 239 -8.93 9.97 -23.55
N ALA A 240 -8.44 10.82 -22.65
CA ALA A 240 -7.79 10.42 -21.40
C ALA A 240 -8.71 10.55 -20.16
N ALA A 241 -9.86 11.22 -20.30
CA ALA A 241 -10.76 11.57 -19.21
C ALA A 241 -11.22 10.32 -18.42
N TRP A 242 -11.64 9.28 -19.12
CA TRP A 242 -12.08 8.01 -18.51
C TRP A 242 -11.00 7.38 -17.62
N ARG A 243 -9.73 7.39 -18.06
CA ARG A 243 -8.61 6.84 -17.31
C ARG A 243 -8.34 7.62 -16.01
N VAL A 244 -8.60 8.93 -16.03
CA VAL A 244 -8.45 9.79 -14.85
C VAL A 244 -9.60 9.58 -13.88
N LEU A 245 -10.84 9.42 -14.38
CA LEU A 245 -12.04 9.21 -13.59
C LEU A 245 -12.07 7.81 -12.93
N GLU A 246 -11.56 6.78 -13.61
CA GLU A 246 -11.46 5.42 -13.07
C GLU A 246 -10.26 5.23 -12.15
N GLY A 247 -9.24 6.09 -12.26
CA GLY A 247 -8.02 5.98 -11.48
C GLY A 247 -8.16 6.58 -10.08
N ASP A 248 -7.77 5.83 -9.05
CA ASP A 248 -7.60 6.35 -7.69
C ASP A 248 -6.19 6.96 -7.56
N TYR A 249 -6.06 8.21 -7.96
CA TYR A 249 -4.78 8.94 -7.89
C TYR A 249 -4.68 9.75 -6.60
N PRO A 250 -3.63 9.54 -5.77
CA PRO A 250 -3.49 10.22 -4.47
C PRO A 250 -3.48 11.74 -4.60
N GLY A 251 -4.40 12.39 -3.89
CA GLY A 251 -4.44 13.85 -3.84
C GLY A 251 -4.79 14.54 -5.16
N LEU A 252 -5.25 13.80 -6.17
CA LEU A 252 -5.80 14.37 -7.40
C LEU A 252 -7.22 14.86 -7.12
N HIS A 253 -7.46 16.13 -7.36
CA HIS A 253 -8.76 16.77 -7.26
C HIS A 253 -9.20 17.22 -8.65
N LEU A 254 -10.35 16.73 -9.10
CA LEU A 254 -11.00 17.22 -10.30
C LEU A 254 -11.56 18.61 -10.01
N GLU A 255 -11.23 19.60 -10.84
CA GLU A 255 -11.71 20.98 -10.71
C GLU A 255 -12.92 21.21 -11.60
N GLU A 256 -12.86 20.78 -12.86
CA GLU A 256 -13.89 21.09 -13.86
C GLU A 256 -13.84 20.09 -15.02
N GLU A 257 -14.99 19.74 -15.56
CA GLU A 257 -15.12 19.12 -16.88
C GLU A 257 -15.52 20.20 -17.89
N LEU A 258 -14.68 20.40 -18.90
CA LEU A 258 -14.88 21.43 -19.91
C LEU A 258 -15.90 20.98 -20.97
N PRO A 259 -16.53 21.92 -21.71
CA PRO A 259 -17.53 21.60 -22.74
C PRO A 259 -17.03 20.68 -23.86
N ASP A 260 -15.71 20.63 -24.09
CA ASP A 260 -15.07 19.74 -25.06
C ASP A 260 -14.81 18.33 -24.50
N GLY A 261 -15.19 18.04 -23.24
CA GLY A 261 -14.94 16.80 -22.54
C GLY A 261 -13.55 16.68 -21.93
N SER A 262 -12.73 17.73 -21.98
CA SER A 262 -11.45 17.79 -21.26
C SER A 262 -11.68 17.95 -19.77
N LEU A 263 -10.77 17.39 -18.94
CA LEU A 263 -10.80 17.52 -17.48
C LEU A 263 -9.70 18.44 -16.99
N LEU A 264 -10.06 19.40 -16.14
CA LEU A 264 -9.10 20.14 -15.34
C LEU A 264 -8.95 19.47 -13.98
N ALA A 265 -7.72 19.27 -13.58
CA ALA A 265 -7.41 18.65 -12.30
C ALA A 265 -6.19 19.33 -11.65
N ARG A 266 -6.17 19.27 -10.31
CA ARG A 266 -5.02 19.71 -9.52
C ARG A 266 -4.61 18.63 -8.53
N LEU A 267 -3.34 18.62 -8.19
CA LEU A 267 -2.79 17.80 -7.11
C LEU A 267 -1.68 18.56 -6.39
N GLU A 268 -1.43 18.21 -5.14
CA GLU A 268 -0.28 18.67 -4.38
C GLU A 268 0.75 17.53 -4.30
N ALA A 269 1.97 17.78 -4.73
CA ALA A 269 3.03 16.79 -4.73
C ALA A 269 4.28 17.29 -4.01
N ALA A 270 4.99 16.38 -3.37
CA ALA A 270 6.26 16.68 -2.72
C ALA A 270 7.32 17.08 -3.75
N PRO A 271 7.97 18.25 -3.61
CA PRO A 271 9.09 18.59 -4.44
C PRO A 271 10.28 17.69 -4.10
N LEU A 272 10.88 17.08 -5.10
CA LEU A 272 12.14 16.36 -4.97
C LEU A 272 13.31 17.29 -5.29
N LYS A 273 14.51 16.75 -5.34
CA LYS A 273 15.73 17.50 -5.64
C LYS A 273 15.54 18.38 -6.90
N GLY A 274 15.72 19.69 -6.74
CA GLY A 274 15.49 20.68 -7.79
C GLY A 274 14.07 21.28 -7.82
N GLY A 275 13.24 21.03 -6.80
CA GLY A 275 11.90 21.64 -6.69
C GLY A 275 10.83 21.00 -7.59
N VAL A 276 11.17 19.93 -8.33
CA VAL A 276 10.26 19.29 -9.28
C VAL A 276 9.71 17.98 -8.71
N PRO A 277 8.40 17.72 -8.80
CA PRO A 277 7.80 16.46 -8.39
C PRO A 277 8.02 15.37 -9.47
N TRP A 278 9.19 14.75 -9.49
CA TRP A 278 9.59 13.76 -10.49
C TRP A 278 8.66 12.55 -10.60
N GLU A 279 8.03 12.14 -9.51
CA GLU A 279 7.06 11.04 -9.53
C GLU A 279 5.81 11.43 -10.33
N VAL A 280 5.38 12.69 -10.23
CA VAL A 280 4.27 13.25 -11.03
C VAL A 280 4.67 13.38 -12.50
N LEU A 281 5.90 13.78 -12.79
CA LEU A 281 6.39 13.87 -14.17
C LEU A 281 6.27 12.51 -14.88
N ALA A 282 6.75 11.44 -14.27
CA ALA A 282 6.65 10.09 -14.85
C ALA A 282 5.19 9.67 -15.11
N TRP A 283 4.28 10.04 -14.21
CA TRP A 283 2.85 9.77 -14.38
C TRP A 283 2.25 10.59 -15.51
N VAL A 284 2.53 11.89 -15.59
CA VAL A 284 2.13 12.77 -16.69
C VAL A 284 2.62 12.21 -18.03
N GLN A 285 3.88 11.81 -18.13
CA GLN A 285 4.47 11.21 -19.34
C GLN A 285 3.70 9.95 -19.80
N SER A 286 3.07 9.19 -18.88
CA SER A 286 2.28 8.01 -19.22
C SER A 286 1.02 8.30 -20.04
N PHE A 287 0.57 9.54 -20.09
CA PHE A 287 -0.56 9.99 -20.92
C PHE A 287 -0.12 10.48 -22.33
N GLY A 288 1.18 10.69 -22.52
CA GLY A 288 1.72 11.22 -23.79
C GLY A 288 1.11 12.59 -24.12
N PRO A 289 0.65 12.81 -25.39
CA PRO A 289 0.10 14.09 -25.80
C PRO A 289 -1.32 14.39 -25.27
N ARG A 290 -1.89 13.48 -24.46
CA ARG A 290 -3.26 13.60 -23.94
C ARG A 290 -3.32 14.33 -22.59
N VAL A 291 -2.20 14.89 -22.13
CA VAL A 291 -2.14 15.70 -20.92
C VAL A 291 -1.29 16.93 -21.14
N GLU A 292 -1.80 18.06 -20.70
CA GLU A 292 -1.11 19.33 -20.67
C GLU A 292 -0.78 19.72 -19.22
N VAL A 293 0.47 20.09 -18.95
CA VAL A 293 0.88 20.65 -17.67
C VAL A 293 0.60 22.14 -17.69
N LEU A 294 -0.38 22.60 -16.92
CA LEU A 294 -0.74 24.02 -16.81
C LEU A 294 0.17 24.76 -15.83
N SER A 295 0.49 24.11 -14.71
CA SER A 295 1.46 24.59 -13.71
C SER A 295 2.11 23.42 -12.96
N PRO A 296 3.30 23.57 -12.36
CA PRO A 296 4.18 24.73 -12.46
C PRO A 296 4.96 24.76 -13.79
N PRO A 297 5.48 25.92 -14.20
CA PRO A 297 6.21 26.07 -15.47
C PRO A 297 7.48 25.20 -15.55
N GLU A 298 8.13 24.92 -14.42
CA GLU A 298 9.31 24.04 -14.34
C GLU A 298 8.97 22.60 -14.75
N LEU A 299 7.82 22.08 -14.32
CA LEU A 299 7.37 20.75 -14.69
C LEU A 299 7.01 20.70 -16.19
N ARG A 300 6.32 21.73 -16.70
CA ARG A 300 6.00 21.87 -18.12
C ARG A 300 7.27 21.87 -18.97
N ARG A 301 8.26 22.66 -18.59
CA ARG A 301 9.54 22.73 -19.32
C ARG A 301 10.22 21.36 -19.37
N LEU A 302 10.33 20.68 -18.27
CA LEU A 302 10.93 19.34 -18.21
C LEU A 302 10.17 18.34 -19.07
N TRP A 303 8.84 18.38 -19.07
CA TRP A 303 8.03 17.53 -19.93
C TRP A 303 8.31 17.78 -21.42
N LEU A 304 8.40 19.05 -21.83
CA LEU A 304 8.74 19.42 -23.20
C LEU A 304 10.16 18.98 -23.59
N GLU A 305 11.16 19.22 -22.74
CA GLU A 305 12.54 18.77 -22.96
C GLU A 305 12.63 17.25 -23.13
N GLU A 306 11.89 16.48 -22.35
CA GLU A 306 11.83 15.02 -22.51
C GLU A 306 11.13 14.60 -23.80
N ALA A 307 10.04 15.27 -24.19
CA ALA A 307 9.34 15.02 -25.44
C ALA A 307 10.23 15.30 -26.66
N GLU A 308 10.99 16.40 -26.65
CA GLU A 308 11.97 16.75 -27.68
C GLU A 308 13.07 15.68 -27.79
N ARG A 309 13.59 15.17 -26.67
CA ARG A 309 14.54 14.06 -26.66
C ARG A 309 13.96 12.80 -27.29
N VAL A 310 12.69 12.48 -27.00
CA VAL A 310 12.01 11.35 -27.64
C VAL A 310 11.92 11.55 -29.15
N LEU A 311 11.51 12.74 -29.63
CA LEU A 311 11.48 13.06 -31.05
C LEU A 311 12.85 12.93 -31.70
N ALA A 312 13.92 13.42 -31.06
CA ALA A 312 15.28 13.30 -31.57
C ALA A 312 15.76 11.84 -31.68
N LEU A 313 15.35 10.96 -30.75
CA LEU A 313 15.69 9.54 -30.82
C LEU A 313 15.09 8.82 -32.04
N TYR A 314 13.89 9.23 -32.46
CA TYR A 314 13.19 8.61 -33.58
C TYR A 314 13.38 9.36 -34.91
N GLY A 315 13.55 10.68 -34.88
CA GLY A 315 13.83 11.50 -36.06
C GLY A 315 15.12 11.08 -36.79
N ASN A 316 16.18 10.80 -36.05
CA ASN A 316 17.44 10.30 -36.60
C ASN A 316 17.39 8.85 -37.15
N ARG A 317 16.30 8.10 -36.90
CA ARG A 317 16.14 6.71 -37.39
C ARG A 317 15.34 6.59 -38.67
N GLN A 318 14.61 7.61 -39.10
CA GLN A 318 13.83 7.57 -40.34
C GLN A 318 14.70 7.58 -41.58
N GLU A 319 15.98 7.97 -41.50
CA GLU A 319 16.92 7.90 -42.60
C GLU A 319 17.56 6.51 -42.83
N VAL A 320 17.34 5.50 -41.96
CA VAL A 320 18.08 4.22 -42.00
C VAL A 320 17.22 2.99 -42.35
N SER A 321 15.90 3.07 -42.43
CA SER A 321 15.11 1.89 -42.76
C SER A 321 13.88 2.18 -43.60
N GLY A 322 13.96 1.84 -44.87
CA GLY A 322 12.78 1.60 -45.69
C GLY A 322 12.00 0.38 -45.16
N SER A 323 10.69 0.55 -45.06
CA SER A 323 9.60 -0.39 -44.79
C SER A 323 9.37 -0.80 -43.34
N PRO A 324 8.16 -0.53 -42.79
CA PRO A 324 7.75 -1.03 -41.50
C PRO A 324 7.54 -2.54 -41.51
N PRO A 325 7.82 -3.26 -40.40
CA PRO A 325 7.53 -4.66 -40.28
C PRO A 325 6.02 -4.91 -40.38
N LYS A 326 5.59 -5.81 -41.26
CA LYS A 326 4.20 -6.25 -41.33
C LYS A 326 3.84 -6.95 -40.05
N VAL A 327 2.97 -6.32 -39.24
CA VAL A 327 2.30 -6.99 -38.12
C VAL A 327 1.38 -8.03 -38.71
N ARG A 328 1.67 -9.33 -38.50
CA ARG A 328 0.73 -10.41 -38.78
C ARG A 328 -0.36 -10.39 -37.72
N ALA A 329 -1.60 -10.42 -38.18
CA ALA A 329 -2.82 -10.55 -37.40
C ALA A 329 -2.88 -11.89 -36.63
#